data_58516f0016e4e3f2d9289e46051a5584
#
_entry.id   58516f0016e4e3f2d9289e46051a5584
#
_cell.length_a   1.000
_cell.length_b   1.000
_cell.length_c   1.000
_cell.angle_alpha   90.00
_cell.angle_beta   90.00
_cell.angle_gamma   90.00
#
_symmetry.space_group_name_H-M   'P 1'
#
loop_
_entity.id
_entity.type
_entity.pdbx_description
1 polymer ?
#
loop_
_entity_poly.entity_id
_entity_poly.type
_entity_poly.pdbx_seq_one_letter_code
_entity_poly.pdbx_strand_id
1 'polypeptide(L)'
;MTRHPILFSNAGLAMAVLAVALTAGYPAAQTSPLASRIVPTDATKYRPLTAVHAGAGNMAFAGLLNRGAIGPHFNFLHRGEIPAGSGIGHHFHNTAEEMFVILNGEAQFTVNGRTARLQGPAAVVCRMGDSHALLNTGSETLQWMNFQASLTPGISDAFDLGDDRVGAAVDPVPTFINARLDRSLIRPASGRGRGGAAPPAPAAPVMSRRLFAPTVFRSAWAYVDHVLVAPGASTPEALHDSVGEVYYVLAGSGTVKVGAETAPVQRWNAIPVALGETSVFTNSGAEPLELLVVAVARDMEAKTVVMRGTARP
;
A
#
# COMPACT_ATOMS: atom_id res chain seq x y z
N MET A 1 7.39 14.28 88.71
CA MET A 1 6.74 13.77 87.45
C MET A 1 7.50 14.38 86.25
N THR A 2 8.49 13.71 85.78
CA THR A 2 9.38 14.13 84.73
C THR A 2 8.94 13.46 83.44
N ARG A 3 8.57 14.23 82.38
CA ARG A 3 8.26 13.73 81.03
C ARG A 3 9.49 13.83 80.16
N HIS A 4 9.91 12.70 79.63
CA HIS A 4 10.94 12.59 78.60
C HIS A 4 10.35 12.83 77.22
N PRO A 5 10.97 13.54 76.28
CA PRO A 5 10.52 13.64 74.90
C PRO A 5 11.13 12.48 74.09
N ILE A 6 10.29 11.84 73.26
CA ILE A 6 10.68 10.82 72.29
C ILE A 6 11.10 11.53 71.00
N LEU A 7 12.39 11.34 70.62
CA LEU A 7 12.92 11.76 69.32
C LEU A 7 12.58 10.73 68.25
N PHE A 8 11.79 11.10 67.27
CA PHE A 8 11.60 10.31 66.05
C PHE A 8 12.69 10.68 65.04
N SER A 9 13.55 9.71 64.70
CA SER A 9 14.52 9.79 63.64
C SER A 9 13.81 9.47 62.31
N ASN A 10 13.70 10.46 61.39
CA ASN A 10 13.29 10.26 60.02
C ASN A 10 14.47 9.79 59.18
N ALA A 11 14.60 8.50 58.98
CA ALA A 11 15.47 7.96 57.95
C ALA A 11 14.71 7.96 56.61
N GLY A 12 14.99 8.98 55.79
CA GLY A 12 14.46 9.08 54.45
C GLY A 12 15.12 8.05 53.52
N LEU A 13 14.35 7.03 53.11
CA LEU A 13 14.78 6.06 52.10
C LEU A 13 14.56 6.71 50.74
N ALA A 14 15.65 7.18 50.13
CA ALA A 14 15.65 7.65 48.74
C ALA A 14 15.54 6.45 47.80
N MET A 15 14.36 6.18 47.24
CA MET A 15 14.16 5.24 46.16
C MET A 15 14.67 5.88 44.85
N ALA A 16 15.82 5.45 44.39
CA ALA A 16 16.27 5.75 43.03
C ALA A 16 15.47 4.90 42.05
N VAL A 17 14.50 5.53 41.36
CA VAL A 17 13.79 4.92 40.23
C VAL A 17 14.74 4.91 39.05
N LEU A 18 15.33 3.75 38.77
CA LEU A 18 16.11 3.52 37.56
C LEU A 18 15.11 3.38 36.40
N ALA A 19 14.89 4.44 35.64
CA ALA A 19 14.11 4.40 34.40
C ALA A 19 14.96 3.68 33.35
N VAL A 20 14.78 2.36 33.19
CA VAL A 20 15.27 1.63 32.04
C VAL A 20 14.38 2.01 30.85
N ALA A 21 14.87 2.91 30.00
CA ALA A 21 14.27 3.15 28.68
C ALA A 21 14.47 1.89 27.85
N LEU A 22 13.46 1.03 27.84
CA LEU A 22 13.34 -0.04 26.83
C LEU A 22 13.12 0.66 25.48
N THR A 23 14.22 0.97 24.77
CA THR A 23 14.16 1.20 23.34
C THR A 23 13.80 -0.16 22.73
N ALA A 24 12.52 -0.36 22.43
CA ALA A 24 12.10 -1.45 21.58
C ALA A 24 12.74 -1.22 20.22
N GLY A 25 13.94 -1.74 20.02
CA GLY A 25 14.60 -1.79 18.73
C GLY A 25 13.71 -2.60 17.81
N TYR A 26 13.21 -1.98 16.75
CA TYR A 26 12.58 -2.70 15.65
C TYR A 26 13.57 -3.76 15.16
N PRO A 27 13.09 -4.96 14.76
CA PRO A 27 13.98 -5.98 14.25
C PRO A 27 14.86 -5.38 13.15
N ALA A 28 16.14 -5.67 13.23
CA ALA A 28 17.14 -5.25 12.25
C ALA A 28 16.63 -5.54 10.83
N ALA A 29 17.02 -4.66 9.89
CA ALA A 29 16.78 -4.80 8.46
C ALA A 29 16.77 -6.27 8.03
N GLN A 30 15.84 -6.64 7.16
CA GLN A 30 15.63 -8.03 6.75
C GLN A 30 16.97 -8.67 6.37
N THR A 31 17.32 -9.75 7.05
CA THR A 31 18.63 -10.44 6.89
C THR A 31 18.75 -11.20 5.55
N SER A 32 17.64 -11.34 4.81
CA SER A 32 17.64 -12.01 3.50
C SER A 32 18.19 -11.10 2.41
N PRO A 33 19.02 -11.63 1.48
CA PRO A 33 19.53 -10.87 0.35
C PRO A 33 18.40 -10.18 -0.45
N LEU A 34 18.63 -8.96 -0.92
CA LEU A 34 17.64 -8.17 -1.64
C LEU A 34 17.02 -8.94 -2.81
N ALA A 35 17.83 -9.65 -3.60
CA ALA A 35 17.35 -10.44 -4.73
C ALA A 35 16.30 -11.50 -4.35
N SER A 36 16.38 -12.07 -3.14
CA SER A 36 15.39 -13.05 -2.65
C SER A 36 14.12 -12.41 -2.08
N ARG A 37 14.15 -11.11 -1.80
CA ARG A 37 12.99 -10.34 -1.33
C ARG A 37 12.14 -9.80 -2.48
N ILE A 38 12.74 -9.66 -3.67
CA ILE A 38 12.02 -9.25 -4.89
C ILE A 38 11.21 -10.44 -5.40
N VAL A 39 9.89 -10.30 -5.38
CA VAL A 39 8.98 -11.38 -5.74
C VAL A 39 8.37 -11.15 -7.12
N PRO A 40 8.73 -11.97 -8.12
CA PRO A 40 8.10 -11.89 -9.44
C PRO A 40 6.66 -12.43 -9.39
N THR A 41 5.76 -11.81 -10.13
CA THR A 41 4.46 -12.41 -10.41
C THR A 41 4.64 -13.63 -11.31
N ASP A 42 4.16 -14.76 -10.84
CA ASP A 42 4.23 -16.05 -11.54
C ASP A 42 2.85 -16.70 -11.49
N ALA A 43 2.12 -16.67 -12.61
CA ALA A 43 0.77 -17.20 -12.70
C ALA A 43 0.72 -18.72 -12.48
N THR A 44 1.83 -19.45 -12.66
CA THR A 44 1.87 -20.91 -12.37
C THR A 44 1.74 -21.23 -10.89
N LYS A 45 1.96 -20.23 -10.03
CA LYS A 45 1.81 -20.34 -8.57
C LYS A 45 0.45 -19.92 -8.06
N TYR A 46 -0.44 -19.48 -8.94
CA TYR A 46 -1.79 -19.10 -8.52
C TYR A 46 -2.57 -20.35 -8.06
N ARG A 47 -3.19 -20.20 -6.91
CA ARG A 47 -4.05 -21.22 -6.32
C ARG A 47 -5.49 -20.91 -6.66
N PRO A 48 -6.24 -21.87 -7.26
CA PRO A 48 -7.65 -21.66 -7.57
C PRO A 48 -8.48 -21.68 -6.29
N LEU A 49 -9.48 -20.80 -6.26
CA LEU A 49 -10.47 -20.70 -5.19
C LEU A 49 -11.85 -20.54 -5.81
N THR A 50 -12.86 -21.09 -5.13
CA THR A 50 -14.26 -21.00 -5.54
C THR A 50 -15.04 -20.20 -4.50
N ALA A 51 -15.97 -19.37 -4.96
CA ALA A 51 -16.92 -18.61 -4.14
C ALA A 51 -16.24 -17.82 -3.00
N VAL A 52 -15.17 -17.10 -3.32
CA VAL A 52 -14.45 -16.26 -2.33
C VAL A 52 -15.40 -15.20 -1.77
N HIS A 53 -15.57 -15.15 -0.45
CA HIS A 53 -16.55 -14.32 0.25
C HIS A 53 -17.99 -14.47 -0.29
N ALA A 54 -18.41 -15.72 -0.59
CA ALA A 54 -19.67 -16.02 -1.25
C ALA A 54 -19.84 -15.38 -2.64
N GLY A 55 -18.74 -15.02 -3.31
CA GLY A 55 -18.74 -14.44 -4.65
C GLY A 55 -19.06 -15.47 -5.75
N ALA A 56 -19.39 -14.98 -6.93
CA ALA A 56 -19.68 -15.80 -8.09
C ALA A 56 -18.42 -16.48 -8.64
N GLY A 57 -18.55 -17.71 -9.10
CA GLY A 57 -17.55 -18.44 -9.88
C GLY A 57 -16.24 -18.71 -9.15
N ASN A 58 -15.13 -18.53 -9.87
CA ASN A 58 -13.80 -18.91 -9.43
C ASN A 58 -12.81 -17.75 -9.59
N MET A 59 -11.76 -17.76 -8.80
CA MET A 59 -10.60 -16.90 -8.99
C MET A 59 -9.33 -17.69 -8.69
N ALA A 60 -8.18 -17.13 -9.05
CA ALA A 60 -6.90 -17.72 -8.67
C ALA A 60 -5.92 -16.62 -8.28
N PHE A 61 -5.12 -16.84 -7.23
CA PHE A 61 -4.10 -15.87 -6.81
C PHE A 61 -2.92 -16.50 -6.06
N ALA A 62 -1.85 -15.72 -5.94
CA ALA A 62 -0.74 -15.99 -5.04
C ALA A 62 -0.47 -14.76 -4.15
N GLY A 63 -0.03 -15.01 -2.91
CA GLY A 63 0.56 -13.98 -2.07
C GLY A 63 1.96 -13.65 -2.58
N LEU A 64 2.20 -12.39 -2.96
CA LEU A 64 3.53 -11.91 -3.34
C LEU A 64 4.31 -11.44 -2.11
N LEU A 65 3.68 -10.69 -1.24
CA LEU A 65 4.28 -10.21 0.02
C LEU A 65 3.36 -10.56 1.17
N ASN A 66 3.98 -10.98 2.27
CA ASN A 66 3.27 -11.40 3.47
C ASN A 66 3.33 -10.34 4.56
N ARG A 67 2.64 -10.62 5.66
CA ARG A 67 2.58 -9.79 6.86
C ARG A 67 3.96 -9.35 7.30
N GLY A 68 4.09 -8.05 7.59
CA GLY A 68 5.31 -7.45 8.10
C GLY A 68 6.40 -7.19 7.05
N ALA A 69 6.17 -7.48 5.76
CA ALA A 69 7.20 -7.33 4.71
C ALA A 69 7.81 -5.92 4.64
N ILE A 70 7.04 -4.89 4.98
CA ILE A 70 7.49 -3.49 4.97
C ILE A 70 7.30 -2.77 6.32
N GLY A 71 6.63 -3.41 7.27
CA GLY A 71 6.34 -2.85 8.59
C GLY A 71 5.15 -3.54 9.25
N PRO A 72 4.88 -3.24 10.54
CA PRO A 72 3.98 -4.03 11.38
C PRO A 72 2.50 -3.99 10.93
N HIS A 73 2.08 -2.92 10.29
CA HIS A 73 0.69 -2.71 9.85
C HIS A 73 0.39 -3.24 8.46
N PHE A 74 1.40 -3.66 7.68
CA PHE A 74 1.22 -4.28 6.37
C PHE A 74 0.87 -5.75 6.52
N ASN A 75 -0.27 -6.16 5.92
CA ASN A 75 -0.74 -7.54 5.99
C ASN A 75 -0.32 -8.35 4.77
N PHE A 76 -0.60 -7.87 3.55
CA PHE A 76 -0.24 -8.61 2.35
C PHE A 76 -0.31 -7.76 1.06
N LEU A 77 0.34 -8.30 0.03
CA LEU A 77 0.07 -8.05 -1.38
C LEU A 77 -0.28 -9.38 -2.05
N HIS A 78 -1.52 -9.50 -2.53
CA HIS A 78 -1.98 -10.59 -3.39
C HIS A 78 -2.00 -10.16 -4.85
N ARG A 79 -1.78 -11.12 -5.75
CA ARG A 79 -1.82 -10.94 -7.20
C ARG A 79 -2.50 -12.14 -7.84
N GLY A 80 -3.47 -11.89 -8.73
CA GLY A 80 -4.22 -13.00 -9.30
C GLY A 80 -5.08 -12.65 -10.50
N GLU A 81 -5.99 -13.56 -10.81
CA GLU A 81 -6.87 -13.56 -11.97
C GLU A 81 -8.30 -13.83 -11.55
N ILE A 82 -9.27 -13.14 -12.20
CA ILE A 82 -10.70 -13.36 -12.04
C ILE A 82 -11.29 -13.57 -13.43
N PRO A 83 -11.73 -14.80 -13.79
CA PRO A 83 -12.40 -15.07 -15.06
C PRO A 83 -13.69 -14.28 -15.24
N ALA A 84 -14.17 -14.18 -16.48
CA ALA A 84 -15.45 -13.56 -16.81
C ALA A 84 -16.61 -14.18 -15.98
N GLY A 85 -17.51 -13.35 -15.47
CA GLY A 85 -18.64 -13.77 -14.64
C GLY A 85 -18.28 -14.22 -13.23
N SER A 86 -17.01 -14.10 -12.84
CA SER A 86 -16.52 -14.50 -11.52
C SER A 86 -16.14 -13.27 -10.68
N GLY A 87 -16.06 -13.42 -9.34
CA GLY A 87 -15.78 -12.29 -8.47
C GLY A 87 -15.48 -12.65 -7.02
N ILE A 88 -15.21 -11.60 -6.25
CA ILE A 88 -15.10 -11.62 -4.80
C ILE A 88 -16.41 -11.07 -4.26
N GLY A 89 -17.11 -11.85 -3.45
CA GLY A 89 -18.44 -11.52 -2.94
C GLY A 89 -18.42 -10.36 -1.94
N HIS A 90 -19.61 -9.94 -1.57
CA HIS A 90 -19.82 -8.78 -0.73
C HIS A 90 -19.45 -9.09 0.73
N HIS A 91 -18.47 -8.38 1.26
CA HIS A 91 -17.92 -8.56 2.60
C HIS A 91 -17.39 -7.25 3.14
N PHE A 92 -16.96 -7.21 4.40
CA PHE A 92 -16.29 -6.04 5.01
C PHE A 92 -15.25 -6.47 6.04
N HIS A 93 -14.38 -5.51 6.41
CA HIS A 93 -13.35 -5.65 7.44
C HIS A 93 -13.52 -4.56 8.49
N ASN A 94 -13.44 -4.91 9.77
CA ASN A 94 -13.48 -3.92 10.87
C ASN A 94 -12.10 -3.41 11.27
N THR A 95 -11.04 -4.21 11.04
CA THR A 95 -9.71 -3.94 11.56
C THR A 95 -8.68 -3.62 10.48
N ALA A 96 -9.05 -3.81 9.21
CA ALA A 96 -8.16 -3.64 8.08
C ALA A 96 -8.82 -2.80 6.96
N GLU A 97 -7.99 -2.23 6.11
CA GLU A 97 -8.37 -1.54 4.87
C GLU A 97 -7.72 -2.24 3.69
N GLU A 98 -8.45 -2.29 2.57
CA GLU A 98 -7.98 -2.90 1.34
C GLU A 98 -7.94 -1.91 0.20
N MET A 99 -7.05 -2.17 -0.74
CA MET A 99 -7.05 -1.54 -2.04
C MET A 99 -6.99 -2.61 -3.12
N PHE A 100 -8.03 -2.67 -3.93
CA PHE A 100 -8.04 -3.47 -5.14
C PHE A 100 -7.51 -2.66 -6.32
N VAL A 101 -6.69 -3.30 -7.14
CA VAL A 101 -6.20 -2.74 -8.41
C VAL A 101 -6.53 -3.72 -9.51
N ILE A 102 -7.30 -3.30 -10.51
CA ILE A 102 -7.45 -4.03 -11.76
C ILE A 102 -6.47 -3.48 -12.78
N LEU A 103 -5.78 -4.36 -13.51
CA LEU A 103 -4.71 -3.97 -14.44
C LEU A 103 -5.16 -3.94 -15.90
N ASN A 104 -6.29 -4.55 -16.21
CA ASN A 104 -6.90 -4.61 -17.55
C ASN A 104 -8.42 -4.71 -17.45
N GLY A 105 -9.09 -4.75 -18.58
CA GLY A 105 -10.52 -5.05 -18.71
C GLY A 105 -11.44 -4.07 -17.98
N GLU A 106 -12.69 -4.46 -17.79
CA GLU A 106 -13.69 -3.74 -17.03
C GLU A 106 -14.17 -4.58 -15.84
N ALA A 107 -14.30 -3.96 -14.68
CA ALA A 107 -14.83 -4.61 -13.49
C ALA A 107 -15.94 -3.79 -12.84
N GLN A 108 -16.92 -4.49 -12.28
CA GLN A 108 -17.93 -3.93 -11.42
C GLN A 108 -17.43 -3.95 -9.98
N PHE A 109 -17.29 -2.77 -9.37
CA PHE A 109 -16.99 -2.61 -7.96
C PHE A 109 -18.23 -2.21 -7.19
N THR A 110 -18.40 -2.77 -6.01
CA THR A 110 -19.37 -2.32 -5.03
C THR A 110 -18.63 -1.81 -3.79
N VAL A 111 -18.98 -0.63 -3.30
CA VAL A 111 -18.52 -0.12 -2.00
C VAL A 111 -19.71 0.49 -1.26
N ASN A 112 -20.00 0.04 -0.04
CA ASN A 112 -21.15 0.47 0.77
C ASN A 112 -22.48 0.40 0.01
N GLY A 113 -22.69 -0.71 -0.71
CA GLY A 113 -23.91 -0.96 -1.48
C GLY A 113 -24.05 -0.17 -2.80
N ARG A 114 -23.15 0.78 -3.09
CA ARG A 114 -23.10 1.51 -4.35
C ARG A 114 -22.19 0.79 -5.33
N THR A 115 -22.68 0.55 -6.51
CA THR A 115 -22.01 -0.27 -7.53
C THR A 115 -21.76 0.54 -8.78
N ALA A 116 -20.53 0.50 -9.30
CA ALA A 116 -20.18 1.15 -10.56
C ALA A 116 -19.15 0.29 -11.32
N ARG A 117 -19.08 0.49 -12.64
CA ARG A 117 -18.06 -0.13 -13.49
C ARG A 117 -16.86 0.77 -13.63
N LEU A 118 -15.68 0.17 -13.56
CA LEU A 118 -14.41 0.85 -13.78
C LEU A 118 -13.60 0.13 -14.85
N GLN A 119 -13.07 0.93 -15.79
CA GLN A 119 -12.12 0.46 -16.78
C GLN A 119 -10.72 0.46 -16.19
N GLY A 120 -10.02 -0.67 -16.26
CA GLY A 120 -8.61 -0.79 -15.85
C GLY A 120 -7.63 -0.10 -16.80
N PRO A 121 -6.43 0.24 -16.34
CA PRO A 121 -5.96 0.05 -14.98
C PRO A 121 -6.54 1.08 -13.98
N ALA A 122 -7.09 0.59 -12.88
CA ALA A 122 -7.76 1.41 -11.87
C ALA A 122 -7.61 0.79 -10.47
N ALA A 123 -7.63 1.66 -9.46
CA ALA A 123 -7.58 1.27 -8.05
C ALA A 123 -8.83 1.75 -7.29
N VAL A 124 -9.31 0.93 -6.35
CA VAL A 124 -10.45 1.22 -5.47
C VAL A 124 -10.03 0.98 -4.03
N VAL A 125 -10.33 1.94 -3.15
CA VAL A 125 -10.06 1.85 -1.72
C VAL A 125 -11.31 1.40 -0.98
N CYS A 126 -11.17 0.37 -0.13
CA CYS A 126 -12.17 -0.17 0.77
C CYS A 126 -11.69 0.07 2.21
N ARG A 127 -12.25 1.08 2.88
CA ARG A 127 -11.82 1.46 4.24
C ARG A 127 -12.42 0.52 5.28
N MET A 128 -11.88 0.56 6.49
CA MET A 128 -12.46 -0.17 7.62
C MET A 128 -13.95 0.14 7.76
N GLY A 129 -14.76 -0.92 7.85
CA GLY A 129 -16.22 -0.85 7.94
C GLY A 129 -16.93 -0.60 6.60
N ASP A 130 -16.20 -0.26 5.52
CA ASP A 130 -16.79 -0.17 4.19
C ASP A 130 -17.01 -1.59 3.63
N SER A 131 -18.26 -1.97 3.35
CA SER A 131 -18.53 -3.22 2.65
C SER A 131 -18.14 -3.11 1.18
N HIS A 132 -17.62 -4.18 0.59
CA HIS A 132 -17.14 -4.16 -0.79
C HIS A 132 -17.25 -5.50 -1.50
N ALA A 133 -17.24 -5.45 -2.83
CA ALA A 133 -17.22 -6.58 -3.73
C ALA A 133 -16.57 -6.21 -5.06
N LEU A 134 -16.07 -7.22 -5.77
CA LEU A 134 -15.49 -7.09 -7.10
C LEU A 134 -16.05 -8.19 -8.00
N LEU A 135 -16.68 -7.83 -9.12
CA LEU A 135 -17.21 -8.76 -10.11
C LEU A 135 -16.65 -8.45 -11.49
N ASN A 136 -16.09 -9.43 -12.15
CA ASN A 136 -15.69 -9.32 -13.55
C ASN A 136 -16.92 -9.43 -14.45
N THR A 137 -17.43 -8.30 -14.93
CA THR A 137 -18.56 -8.24 -15.88
C THR A 137 -18.11 -8.15 -17.34
N GLY A 138 -16.81 -8.12 -17.60
CA GLY A 138 -16.21 -8.17 -18.93
C GLY A 138 -16.11 -9.58 -19.48
N SER A 139 -15.60 -9.70 -20.71
CA SER A 139 -15.37 -10.96 -21.41
C SER A 139 -13.95 -11.53 -21.21
N GLU A 140 -13.01 -10.68 -20.78
CA GLU A 140 -11.61 -11.05 -20.56
C GLU A 140 -11.36 -11.44 -19.09
N THR A 141 -10.36 -12.27 -18.86
CA THR A 141 -9.87 -12.53 -17.50
C THR A 141 -9.22 -11.26 -16.94
N LEU A 142 -9.74 -10.77 -15.81
CA LEU A 142 -9.15 -9.65 -15.10
C LEU A 142 -7.85 -10.05 -14.42
N GLN A 143 -6.84 -9.23 -14.59
CA GLN A 143 -5.61 -9.24 -13.82
C GLN A 143 -5.76 -8.27 -12.66
N TRP A 144 -5.63 -8.75 -11.42
CA TRP A 144 -5.89 -7.92 -10.25
C TRP A 144 -4.80 -8.03 -9.19
N MET A 145 -4.76 -7.04 -8.31
CA MET A 145 -3.98 -7.05 -7.07
C MET A 145 -4.87 -6.62 -5.91
N ASN A 146 -4.53 -7.11 -4.70
CA ASN A 146 -5.10 -6.64 -3.45
C ASN A 146 -3.99 -6.38 -2.45
N PHE A 147 -4.00 -5.16 -1.89
CA PHE A 147 -3.15 -4.75 -0.77
C PHE A 147 -4.01 -4.62 0.47
N GLN A 148 -3.50 -5.05 1.61
CA GLN A 148 -4.18 -4.87 2.89
C GLN A 148 -3.23 -4.31 3.94
N ALA A 149 -3.71 -3.30 4.68
CA ALA A 149 -3.07 -2.79 5.88
C ALA A 149 -4.08 -2.69 7.02
N SER A 150 -3.61 -2.94 8.24
CA SER A 150 -4.48 -2.99 9.42
C SER A 150 -4.23 -1.85 10.40
N LEU A 151 -5.25 -1.52 11.19
CA LEU A 151 -5.13 -0.55 12.29
C LEU A 151 -4.28 -1.12 13.43
N THR A 152 -4.53 -2.37 13.80
CA THR A 152 -3.73 -3.10 14.79
C THR A 152 -2.74 -4.01 14.06
N PRO A 153 -1.44 -3.96 14.40
CA PRO A 153 -0.44 -4.77 13.74
C PRO A 153 -0.81 -6.25 13.63
N GLY A 154 -0.79 -6.76 12.40
CA GLY A 154 -1.00 -8.17 12.12
C GLY A 154 -2.43 -8.69 12.34
N ILE A 155 -3.41 -7.85 12.63
CA ILE A 155 -4.81 -8.27 12.74
C ILE A 155 -5.50 -8.11 11.38
N SER A 156 -6.26 -9.12 10.99
CA SER A 156 -7.14 -9.11 9.82
C SER A 156 -8.40 -9.90 10.15
N ASP A 157 -9.52 -9.38 9.74
CA ASP A 157 -10.85 -9.99 9.87
C ASP A 157 -11.58 -9.87 8.54
N ALA A 158 -12.62 -10.68 8.34
CA ALA A 158 -13.53 -10.57 7.21
C ALA A 158 -14.92 -11.09 7.61
N PHE A 159 -15.95 -10.39 7.16
CA PHE A 159 -17.35 -10.71 7.46
C PHE A 159 -18.14 -10.76 6.15
N ASP A 160 -18.52 -11.97 5.73
CA ASP A 160 -19.26 -12.21 4.50
C ASP A 160 -20.72 -11.80 4.66
N LEU A 161 -21.26 -11.12 3.66
CA LEU A 161 -22.66 -10.70 3.62
C LEU A 161 -23.54 -11.68 2.83
N GLY A 162 -22.96 -12.73 2.22
CA GLY A 162 -23.69 -13.75 1.49
C GLY A 162 -24.29 -13.26 0.16
N ASP A 163 -23.72 -12.20 -0.43
CA ASP A 163 -24.20 -11.53 -1.64
C ASP A 163 -23.06 -11.45 -2.67
N ASP A 164 -23.25 -12.06 -3.84
CA ASP A 164 -22.24 -12.12 -4.92
C ASP A 164 -22.28 -10.87 -5.83
N ARG A 165 -23.25 -9.99 -5.64
CA ARG A 165 -23.49 -8.77 -6.42
C ARG A 165 -23.79 -9.00 -7.91
N VAL A 166 -24.08 -10.22 -8.32
CA VAL A 166 -24.55 -10.52 -9.69
C VAL A 166 -25.90 -9.82 -9.91
N GLY A 167 -26.02 -9.05 -11.00
CA GLY A 167 -27.26 -8.30 -11.31
C GLY A 167 -27.51 -7.06 -10.45
N ALA A 168 -26.55 -6.63 -9.64
CA ALA A 168 -26.67 -5.39 -8.87
C ALA A 168 -26.87 -4.18 -9.79
N ALA A 169 -27.72 -3.23 -9.37
CA ALA A 169 -27.92 -1.98 -10.09
C ALA A 169 -26.62 -1.18 -10.14
N VAL A 170 -26.26 -0.69 -11.34
CA VAL A 170 -24.99 0.00 -11.60
C VAL A 170 -25.23 1.50 -11.69
N ASP A 171 -24.54 2.27 -10.88
CA ASP A 171 -24.52 3.73 -10.97
C ASP A 171 -23.76 4.20 -12.21
N PRO A 172 -24.19 5.28 -12.87
CA PRO A 172 -23.53 5.79 -14.07
C PRO A 172 -22.12 6.34 -13.80
N VAL A 173 -21.84 6.74 -12.56
CA VAL A 173 -20.53 7.20 -12.10
C VAL A 173 -20.23 6.58 -10.73
N PRO A 174 -18.95 6.22 -10.45
CA PRO A 174 -18.59 5.71 -9.14
C PRO A 174 -18.71 6.79 -8.06
N THR A 175 -19.40 6.46 -6.96
CA THR A 175 -19.58 7.34 -5.80
C THR A 175 -18.68 6.97 -4.62
N PHE A 176 -17.67 6.15 -4.87
CA PHE A 176 -16.66 5.68 -3.91
C PHE A 176 -15.25 6.08 -4.35
N ILE A 177 -14.30 5.95 -3.43
CA ILE A 177 -12.91 6.37 -3.64
C ILE A 177 -12.25 5.44 -4.66
N ASN A 178 -11.86 6.02 -5.79
CA ASN A 178 -11.15 5.31 -6.87
C ASN A 178 -10.15 6.23 -7.56
N ALA A 179 -9.20 5.63 -8.28
CA ALA A 179 -8.26 6.36 -9.12
C ALA A 179 -7.88 5.52 -10.35
N ARG A 180 -7.75 6.16 -11.51
CA ARG A 180 -7.16 5.54 -12.70
C ARG A 180 -5.64 5.66 -12.65
N LEU A 181 -4.95 4.59 -13.03
CA LEU A 181 -3.49 4.58 -13.23
C LEU A 181 -3.21 5.05 -14.68
N ASP A 182 -3.37 6.33 -14.91
CA ASP A 182 -3.26 6.96 -16.23
C ASP A 182 -1.97 7.79 -16.30
N ARG A 183 -1.02 7.36 -17.13
CA ARG A 183 0.27 8.04 -17.35
C ARG A 183 0.09 9.50 -17.79
N SER A 184 -0.95 9.81 -18.56
CA SER A 184 -1.21 11.17 -19.04
C SER A 184 -1.53 12.17 -17.91
N LEU A 185 -1.89 11.67 -16.73
CA LEU A 185 -2.19 12.45 -15.53
C LEU A 185 -0.99 12.64 -14.61
N ILE A 186 0.14 11.97 -14.88
CA ILE A 186 1.36 12.12 -14.08
C ILE A 186 2.03 13.43 -14.45
N ARG A 187 2.54 14.16 -13.47
CA ARG A 187 3.16 15.48 -13.63
C ARG A 187 4.57 15.47 -13.03
N PRO A 188 5.46 16.38 -13.45
CA PRO A 188 6.74 16.56 -12.77
C PRO A 188 6.55 16.71 -11.26
N ALA A 189 7.41 16.09 -10.47
CA ALA A 189 7.41 16.15 -9.02
C ALA A 189 7.81 17.57 -8.48
N SER A 190 7.88 18.58 -9.32
CA SER A 190 8.25 19.94 -9.00
C SER A 190 7.06 20.77 -8.56
N GLY A 191 7.29 21.61 -7.56
CA GLY A 191 6.39 22.46 -6.85
C GLY A 191 5.29 23.14 -7.67
N ARG A 192 4.16 23.33 -7.03
CA ARG A 192 3.04 24.15 -7.50
C ARG A 192 3.51 25.60 -7.73
N GLY A 193 3.92 25.88 -8.97
CA GLY A 193 4.00 27.24 -9.46
C GLY A 193 2.60 27.72 -9.82
N ARG A 194 2.15 28.81 -9.19
CA ARG A 194 0.95 29.54 -9.61
C ARG A 194 1.19 30.11 -11.00
N GLY A 195 0.30 29.78 -11.93
CA GLY A 195 -0.15 30.56 -13.08
C GLY A 195 0.92 31.25 -13.94
N GLY A 196 1.18 30.65 -15.08
CA GLY A 196 1.88 31.22 -16.21
C GLY A 196 2.12 30.09 -17.22
N ALA A 197 1.66 30.25 -18.48
CA ALA A 197 2.00 29.34 -19.56
C ALA A 197 3.52 29.42 -19.80
N ALA A 198 4.27 28.56 -19.14
CA ALA A 198 5.68 28.31 -19.45
C ALA A 198 5.78 27.35 -20.64
N PRO A 199 6.78 27.49 -21.53
CA PRO A 199 7.05 26.52 -22.57
C PRO A 199 7.25 25.15 -21.93
N PRO A 200 6.94 24.03 -22.66
CA PRO A 200 7.09 22.69 -22.10
C PRO A 200 8.55 22.50 -21.66
N ALA A 201 8.77 22.48 -20.35
CA ALA A 201 10.05 22.11 -19.79
C ALA A 201 10.39 20.67 -20.26
N PRO A 202 11.69 20.35 -20.50
CA PRO A 202 12.07 18.97 -20.76
C PRO A 202 11.48 18.08 -19.68
N ALA A 203 10.96 16.90 -20.07
CA ALA A 203 10.30 15.98 -19.17
C ALA A 203 11.19 15.75 -17.93
N ALA A 204 10.64 15.96 -16.74
CA ALA A 204 11.40 15.73 -15.52
C ALA A 204 11.86 14.27 -15.49
N PRO A 205 13.08 13.98 -15.02
CA PRO A 205 13.63 12.63 -15.00
C PRO A 205 12.80 11.66 -14.16
N VAL A 206 12.08 12.19 -13.15
CA VAL A 206 11.12 11.43 -12.34
C VAL A 206 9.83 12.24 -12.27
N MET A 207 8.72 11.59 -12.57
CA MET A 207 7.39 12.16 -12.48
C MET A 207 6.53 11.31 -11.55
N SER A 208 5.62 11.91 -10.79
CA SER A 208 4.74 11.19 -9.90
C SER A 208 3.36 11.82 -9.82
N ARG A 209 2.39 10.98 -9.47
CA ARG A 209 1.03 11.39 -9.11
C ARG A 209 0.62 10.68 -7.83
N ARG A 210 0.23 11.44 -6.80
CA ARG A 210 -0.44 10.90 -5.63
C ARG A 210 -1.83 10.43 -6.03
N LEU A 211 -2.07 9.10 -6.02
CA LEU A 211 -3.39 8.52 -6.27
C LEU A 211 -4.28 8.66 -5.03
N PHE A 212 -3.74 8.29 -3.87
CA PHE A 212 -4.44 8.38 -2.60
C PHE A 212 -3.56 9.00 -1.53
N ALA A 213 -4.05 10.10 -0.95
CA ALA A 213 -3.39 10.81 0.15
C ALA A 213 -3.61 10.09 1.50
N PRO A 214 -2.80 10.34 2.53
CA PRO A 214 -2.96 9.72 3.84
C PRO A 214 -4.34 9.92 4.48
N THR A 215 -5.01 11.03 4.16
CA THR A 215 -6.35 11.38 4.64
C THR A 215 -7.46 10.46 4.10
N VAL A 216 -7.19 9.70 3.05
CA VAL A 216 -8.14 8.73 2.49
C VAL A 216 -8.34 7.56 3.45
N PHE A 217 -7.31 7.16 4.19
CA PHE A 217 -7.26 5.95 4.99
C PHE A 217 -7.46 6.24 6.48
N ARG A 218 -8.03 5.30 7.20
CA ARG A 218 -8.24 5.33 8.66
C ARG A 218 -7.16 4.55 9.43
N SER A 219 -6.54 3.55 8.79
CA SER A 219 -5.44 2.76 9.35
C SER A 219 -4.07 3.46 9.18
N ALA A 220 -3.00 2.73 9.42
CA ALA A 220 -1.62 3.21 9.20
C ALA A 220 -1.23 3.35 7.71
N TRP A 221 -2.12 3.11 6.79
CA TRP A 221 -1.86 3.35 5.36
C TRP A 221 -1.52 4.81 5.11
N ALA A 222 -0.32 5.06 4.54
CA ALA A 222 0.20 6.42 4.40
C ALA A 222 -0.18 7.06 3.06
N TYR A 223 0.06 6.37 1.94
CA TYR A 223 -0.28 6.89 0.61
C TYR A 223 -0.14 5.83 -0.48
N VAL A 224 -0.63 6.19 -1.66
CA VAL A 224 -0.41 5.44 -2.90
C VAL A 224 0.01 6.41 -4.00
N ASP A 225 1.14 6.13 -4.65
CA ASP A 225 1.70 6.94 -5.73
C ASP A 225 1.85 6.13 -7.02
N HIS A 226 1.67 6.82 -8.14
CA HIS A 226 1.97 6.34 -9.48
C HIS A 226 3.20 7.10 -9.97
N VAL A 227 4.30 6.39 -10.24
CA VAL A 227 5.62 6.99 -10.52
C VAL A 227 6.13 6.53 -11.87
N LEU A 228 6.73 7.46 -12.62
CA LEU A 228 7.47 7.20 -13.86
C LEU A 228 8.91 7.67 -13.68
N VAL A 229 9.86 6.80 -14.00
CA VAL A 229 11.30 7.11 -14.06
C VAL A 229 11.72 7.03 -15.52
N ALA A 230 12.20 8.15 -16.09
CA ALA A 230 12.63 8.22 -17.48
C ALA A 230 13.85 7.30 -17.75
N PRO A 231 14.07 6.84 -18.99
CA PRO A 231 15.28 6.10 -19.35
C PRO A 231 16.56 6.81 -18.89
N GLY A 232 17.46 6.08 -18.26
CA GLY A 232 18.72 6.59 -17.72
C GLY A 232 18.60 7.40 -16.42
N ALA A 233 17.38 7.66 -15.92
CA ALA A 233 17.17 8.42 -14.69
C ALA A 233 17.10 7.51 -13.45
N SER A 234 17.26 8.15 -12.28
CA SER A 234 17.09 7.51 -10.97
C SER A 234 16.17 8.33 -10.08
N THR A 235 15.43 7.66 -9.19
CA THR A 235 14.73 8.34 -8.10
C THR A 235 15.75 8.97 -7.14
N PRO A 236 15.38 10.05 -6.42
CA PRO A 236 16.17 10.45 -5.26
C PRO A 236 16.31 9.32 -4.26
N GLU A 237 17.42 9.28 -3.51
CA GLU A 237 17.54 8.35 -2.39
C GLU A 237 16.50 8.70 -1.31
N ALA A 238 15.75 7.72 -0.89
CA ALA A 238 14.72 7.86 0.13
C ALA A 238 15.05 6.99 1.33
N LEU A 239 15.01 7.58 2.53
CA LEU A 239 15.10 6.85 3.80
C LEU A 239 13.68 6.54 4.31
N HIS A 240 13.42 5.29 4.63
CA HIS A 240 12.10 4.78 5.05
C HIS A 240 11.98 4.65 6.58
N ASP A 241 12.31 5.68 7.33
CA ASP A 241 12.27 5.67 8.81
C ASP A 241 10.85 5.75 9.41
N SER A 242 9.93 6.36 8.68
CA SER A 242 8.54 6.58 9.12
C SER A 242 7.52 5.73 8.36
N VAL A 243 7.84 5.29 7.14
CA VAL A 243 6.99 4.48 6.27
C VAL A 243 7.78 3.36 5.63
N GLY A 244 7.21 2.16 5.55
CA GLY A 244 7.70 1.13 4.64
C GLY A 244 6.92 1.18 3.35
N GLU A 245 7.52 0.77 2.25
CA GLU A 245 6.90 0.86 0.92
C GLU A 245 6.98 -0.45 0.15
N VAL A 246 5.89 -0.75 -0.56
CA VAL A 246 5.88 -1.73 -1.64
C VAL A 246 5.97 -0.99 -2.96
N TYR A 247 6.94 -1.35 -3.77
CA TYR A 247 7.02 -0.94 -5.15
C TYR A 247 6.59 -2.11 -6.05
N TYR A 248 5.59 -1.89 -6.89
CA TYR A 248 5.18 -2.86 -7.89
C TYR A 248 5.49 -2.32 -9.29
N VAL A 249 6.29 -3.05 -10.07
CA VAL A 249 6.68 -2.64 -11.43
C VAL A 249 5.54 -2.91 -12.39
N LEU A 250 4.85 -1.86 -12.84
CA LEU A 250 3.77 -1.93 -13.81
C LEU A 250 4.30 -2.10 -15.25
N ALA A 251 5.43 -1.44 -15.57
CA ALA A 251 6.09 -1.54 -16.87
C ALA A 251 7.57 -1.14 -16.79
N GLY A 252 8.34 -1.53 -17.81
CA GLY A 252 9.77 -1.23 -17.91
C GLY A 252 10.64 -2.18 -17.09
N SER A 253 11.92 -1.83 -16.99
CA SER A 253 12.94 -2.57 -16.24
C SER A 253 14.03 -1.62 -15.76
N GLY A 254 14.80 -2.07 -14.77
CA GLY A 254 15.88 -1.27 -14.21
C GLY A 254 16.59 -2.01 -13.09
N THR A 255 17.12 -1.24 -12.14
CA THR A 255 17.69 -1.75 -10.90
C THR A 255 17.10 -1.02 -9.71
N VAL A 256 17.06 -1.71 -8.59
CA VAL A 256 16.81 -1.09 -7.28
C VAL A 256 18.02 -1.30 -6.39
N LYS A 257 18.45 -0.24 -5.73
CA LYS A 257 19.39 -0.29 -4.61
C LYS A 257 18.59 -0.14 -3.33
N VAL A 258 18.74 -1.08 -2.39
CA VAL A 258 18.16 -1.01 -1.03
C VAL A 258 19.30 -1.18 -0.04
N GLY A 259 19.55 -0.16 0.77
CA GLY A 259 20.73 -0.09 1.60
C GLY A 259 22.02 -0.22 0.78
N ALA A 260 22.83 -1.25 1.04
CA ALA A 260 24.07 -1.52 0.30
C ALA A 260 23.90 -2.47 -0.89
N GLU A 261 22.74 -3.12 -1.03
CA GLU A 261 22.51 -4.14 -2.06
C GLU A 261 21.83 -3.56 -3.29
N THR A 262 22.17 -4.10 -4.47
CA THR A 262 21.52 -3.73 -5.74
C THR A 262 21.04 -5.00 -6.44
N ALA A 263 19.82 -4.94 -6.97
CA ALA A 263 19.23 -6.06 -7.71
C ALA A 263 18.47 -5.55 -8.96
N PRO A 264 18.36 -6.36 -10.02
CA PRO A 264 17.55 -6.04 -11.18
C PRO A 264 16.05 -6.10 -10.83
N VAL A 265 15.27 -5.23 -11.49
CA VAL A 265 13.82 -5.23 -11.41
C VAL A 265 13.23 -5.15 -12.80
N GLN A 266 12.09 -5.79 -12.97
CA GLN A 266 11.37 -5.81 -14.24
C GLN A 266 9.86 -5.85 -14.00
N ARG A 267 9.11 -5.65 -15.08
CA ARG A 267 7.65 -5.70 -15.04
C ARG A 267 7.13 -6.87 -14.20
N TRP A 268 6.18 -6.57 -13.31
CA TRP A 268 5.49 -7.49 -12.43
C TRP A 268 6.31 -8.00 -11.23
N ASN A 269 7.42 -7.34 -10.93
CA ASN A 269 8.10 -7.55 -9.66
C ASN A 269 7.42 -6.75 -8.54
N ALA A 270 7.29 -7.36 -7.37
CA ALA A 270 6.97 -6.71 -6.10
C ALA A 270 8.25 -6.56 -5.27
N ILE A 271 8.58 -5.35 -4.89
CA ILE A 271 9.80 -5.00 -4.17
C ILE A 271 9.41 -4.40 -2.83
N PRO A 272 9.63 -5.10 -1.70
CA PRO A 272 9.45 -4.51 -0.37
C PRO A 272 10.68 -3.69 0.02
N VAL A 273 10.45 -2.48 0.51
CA VAL A 273 11.44 -1.65 1.20
C VAL A 273 10.94 -1.43 2.62
N ALA A 274 11.62 -2.03 3.59
CA ALA A 274 11.17 -2.04 4.97
C ALA A 274 11.57 -0.74 5.71
N LEU A 275 10.98 -0.55 6.88
CA LEU A 275 11.35 0.53 7.78
C LEU A 275 12.85 0.48 8.11
N GLY A 276 13.51 1.65 8.09
CA GLY A 276 14.94 1.82 8.34
C GLY A 276 15.83 1.60 7.12
N GLU A 277 15.30 1.14 5.97
CA GLU A 277 16.06 0.97 4.75
C GLU A 277 16.07 2.25 3.90
N THR A 278 17.11 2.40 3.06
CA THR A 278 17.13 3.41 1.98
C THR A 278 16.85 2.75 0.65
N SER A 279 16.26 3.48 -0.31
CA SER A 279 16.03 2.97 -1.66
C SER A 279 16.33 3.97 -2.75
N VAL A 280 16.81 3.47 -3.90
CA VAL A 280 16.97 4.19 -5.17
C VAL A 280 16.57 3.27 -6.30
N PHE A 281 15.66 3.71 -7.16
CA PHE A 281 15.30 3.02 -8.39
C PHE A 281 15.96 3.69 -9.58
N THR A 282 16.67 2.93 -10.39
CA THR A 282 17.34 3.41 -11.61
C THR A 282 16.72 2.72 -12.83
N ASN A 283 16.25 3.50 -13.77
CA ASN A 283 15.79 2.98 -15.05
C ASN A 283 16.97 2.74 -15.98
N SER A 284 17.35 1.50 -16.17
CA SER A 284 18.39 1.07 -17.13
C SER A 284 17.80 0.56 -18.45
N GLY A 285 16.49 0.59 -18.63
CA GLY A 285 15.78 0.19 -19.84
C GLY A 285 15.62 1.35 -20.83
N ALA A 286 15.11 1.03 -22.03
CA ALA A 286 14.80 2.02 -23.07
C ALA A 286 13.42 2.70 -22.88
N GLU A 287 12.52 2.02 -22.16
CA GLU A 287 11.16 2.52 -21.87
C GLU A 287 11.07 3.06 -20.44
N PRO A 288 10.10 3.95 -20.13
CA PRO A 288 9.89 4.40 -18.76
C PRO A 288 9.69 3.25 -17.79
N LEU A 289 10.40 3.29 -16.65
CA LEU A 289 10.13 2.41 -15.52
C LEU A 289 8.91 2.96 -14.76
N GLU A 290 7.83 2.22 -14.77
CA GLU A 290 6.55 2.61 -14.18
C GLU A 290 6.29 1.82 -12.90
N LEU A 291 6.02 2.54 -11.82
CA LEU A 291 5.88 1.97 -10.48
C LEU A 291 4.54 2.36 -9.86
N LEU A 292 3.86 1.41 -9.25
CA LEU A 292 2.85 1.65 -8.23
C LEU A 292 3.54 1.55 -6.88
N VAL A 293 3.47 2.61 -6.10
CA VAL A 293 4.09 2.70 -4.77
C VAL A 293 2.99 2.71 -3.71
N VAL A 294 3.05 1.78 -2.78
CA VAL A 294 2.09 1.68 -1.66
C VAL A 294 2.88 1.82 -0.36
N ALA A 295 2.57 2.87 0.40
CA ALA A 295 3.24 3.20 1.65
C ALA A 295 2.38 2.93 2.87
N VAL A 296 2.94 2.26 3.86
CA VAL A 296 2.31 2.02 5.15
C VAL A 296 3.21 2.59 6.25
N ALA A 297 2.65 3.45 7.10
CA ALA A 297 3.38 4.08 8.17
C ALA A 297 3.72 3.06 9.28
N ARG A 298 4.82 3.34 9.98
CA ARG A 298 5.25 2.57 11.15
C ARG A 298 4.16 2.51 12.22
N ASP A 299 3.45 3.62 12.42
CA ASP A 299 2.36 3.81 13.37
C ASP A 299 1.51 5.03 12.99
N MET A 300 0.47 5.34 13.75
CA MET A 300 -0.42 6.47 13.50
C MET A 300 0.24 7.84 13.75
N GLU A 301 1.28 7.89 14.59
CA GLU A 301 2.07 9.11 14.80
C GLU A 301 2.92 9.41 13.56
N ALA A 302 3.64 8.42 13.05
CA ALA A 302 4.40 8.52 11.79
C ALA A 302 3.48 8.91 10.62
N LYS A 303 2.29 8.32 10.52
CA LYS A 303 1.28 8.74 9.53
C LYS A 303 0.92 10.21 9.66
N THR A 304 0.75 10.72 10.88
CA THR A 304 0.44 12.13 11.14
C THR A 304 1.57 13.05 10.67
N VAL A 305 2.83 12.64 10.84
CA VAL A 305 4.00 13.36 10.30
C VAL A 305 3.95 13.41 8.78
N VAL A 306 3.68 12.28 8.13
CA VAL A 306 3.51 12.23 6.66
C VAL A 306 2.39 13.16 6.19
N MET A 307 1.23 13.17 6.87
CA MET A 307 0.12 14.06 6.56
C MET A 307 0.52 15.54 6.63
N ARG A 308 1.29 15.93 7.64
CA ARG A 308 1.78 17.31 7.79
C ARG A 308 2.81 17.67 6.72
N GLY A 309 3.68 16.74 6.34
CA GLY A 309 4.65 16.91 5.27
C GLY A 309 4.01 17.05 3.90
N THR A 310 2.92 16.35 3.63
CA THR A 310 2.16 16.43 2.38
C THR A 310 1.25 17.67 2.33
N ALA A 311 0.95 18.28 3.47
CA ALA A 311 0.18 19.53 3.59
C ALA A 311 1.01 20.80 3.39
N ARG A 312 2.33 20.70 3.16
CA ARG A 312 3.14 21.89 2.82
C ARG A 312 2.76 22.40 1.43
N PRO A 313 2.53 23.72 1.31
CA PRO A 313 2.02 24.38 0.11
C PRO A 313 2.94 24.26 -1.09
#